data_2047d21d2a756d9487df109e8d7572b6
#
_entry.id   2047d21d2a756d9487df109e8d7572b6
#
_cell.length_a   1.000
_cell.length_b   1.000
_cell.length_c   1.000
_cell.angle_alpha   90.00
_cell.angle_beta   90.00
_cell.angle_gamma   90.00
#
_symmetry.space_group_name_H-M   'P 1'
#
loop_
_entity.id
_entity.type
_entity.pdbx_description
1 polymer ?
#
loop_
_entity_poly.entity_id
_entity_poly.type
_entity_poly.pdbx_seq_one_letter_code
_entity_poly.pdbx_strand_id
1 'polypeptide(L)'
;MNTFLGILIPFAGTTLGAACVFFLKNEIKPLVQKMLLGFASGVMIAASVWSLLIPSMDMSEHMGKLAFIPAAVGFGLGILFLLLMDRLIPHLHLGCSEPEGKKCSLKKNTMLVLAVTLHNIPEGMAVGVVFAGMLAKNSDISMMGAFALSIGIAIQNFPEGDIISLPLKSEGNSRLRAFGMGTLSGIVEPIGALVTILLASYITPVLPYLLSFAAGAMVYVVVEELIPEASEGDHSNIATIGFAVGFVIMKIGRASCRERV
;
A
#
# COMPACT_ATOMS: atom_id res chain seq x y z
N MET A 1 20.70 5.76 9.66
CA MET A 1 20.87 4.58 8.77
C MET A 1 19.60 3.73 8.71
N ASN A 2 19.00 3.42 9.85
CA ASN A 2 17.85 2.51 9.88
C ASN A 2 16.59 3.06 9.18
N THR A 3 16.24 4.34 9.36
CA THR A 3 15.05 4.95 8.71
C THR A 3 15.13 4.90 7.19
N PHE A 4 16.29 5.19 6.60
CA PHE A 4 16.48 5.14 5.16
C PHE A 4 16.25 3.72 4.60
N LEU A 5 16.77 2.69 5.28
CA LEU A 5 16.51 1.31 4.91
C LEU A 5 15.02 0.98 5.01
N GLY A 6 14.36 1.39 6.10
CA GLY A 6 12.92 1.15 6.28
C GLY A 6 12.06 1.74 5.16
N ILE A 7 12.42 2.92 4.66
CA ILE A 7 11.72 3.59 3.55
C ILE A 7 11.93 2.83 2.21
N LEU A 8 13.07 2.19 2.01
CA LEU A 8 13.38 1.49 0.76
C LEU A 8 12.83 0.05 0.72
N ILE A 9 12.49 -0.54 1.85
CA ILE A 9 12.01 -1.94 1.92
C ILE A 9 10.76 -2.15 1.06
N PRO A 10 9.69 -1.34 1.11
CA PRO A 10 8.52 -1.49 0.25
C PRO A 10 8.88 -1.46 -1.23
N PHE A 11 9.62 -0.47 -1.67
CA PHE A 11 10.10 -0.34 -3.04
C PHE A 11 10.93 -1.54 -3.51
N ALA A 12 11.72 -2.15 -2.61
CA ALA A 12 12.43 -3.38 -2.91
C ALA A 12 11.45 -4.55 -3.17
N GLY A 13 10.30 -4.61 -2.47
CA GLY A 13 9.22 -5.56 -2.71
C GLY A 13 8.67 -5.44 -4.13
N THR A 14 8.24 -4.25 -4.54
CA THR A 14 7.74 -3.94 -5.88
C THR A 14 8.79 -4.28 -6.95
N THR A 15 10.05 -3.91 -6.72
CA THR A 15 11.17 -4.19 -7.65
C THR A 15 11.42 -5.69 -7.80
N LEU A 16 11.40 -6.45 -6.71
CA LEU A 16 11.55 -7.91 -6.74
C LEU A 16 10.39 -8.60 -7.46
N GLY A 17 9.16 -8.13 -7.23
CA GLY A 17 7.99 -8.58 -7.98
C GLY A 17 8.14 -8.32 -9.48
N ALA A 18 8.49 -7.10 -9.86
CA ALA A 18 8.74 -6.75 -11.26
C ALA A 18 9.86 -7.61 -11.89
N ALA A 19 10.85 -8.04 -11.10
CA ALA A 19 11.93 -8.90 -11.59
C ALA A 19 11.48 -10.33 -11.95
N CYS A 20 10.29 -10.77 -11.55
CA CYS A 20 9.72 -12.06 -11.94
C CYS A 20 9.65 -12.22 -13.47
N VAL A 21 9.53 -11.12 -14.21
CA VAL A 21 9.54 -11.10 -15.69
C VAL A 21 10.78 -11.73 -16.33
N PHE A 22 11.89 -11.78 -15.62
CA PHE A 22 13.12 -12.43 -16.13
C PHE A 22 13.07 -13.95 -16.02
N PHE A 23 12.33 -14.48 -15.05
CA PHE A 23 12.29 -15.91 -14.71
C PHE A 23 11.02 -16.58 -15.19
N LEU A 24 9.87 -15.92 -15.06
CA LEU A 24 8.60 -16.46 -15.49
C LEU A 24 8.39 -16.29 -17.00
N LYS A 25 7.85 -17.35 -17.62
CA LYS A 25 7.55 -17.34 -19.06
C LYS A 25 6.13 -16.88 -19.37
N ASN A 26 5.21 -17.17 -18.46
CA ASN A 26 3.78 -16.93 -18.59
C ASN A 26 3.28 -16.09 -17.41
N GLU A 27 2.10 -15.53 -17.55
CA GLU A 27 1.37 -14.86 -16.48
C GLU A 27 1.11 -15.82 -15.31
N ILE A 28 0.95 -15.29 -14.12
CA ILE A 28 0.57 -16.06 -12.93
C ILE A 28 -0.81 -16.71 -13.18
N LYS A 29 -0.99 -17.93 -12.71
CA LYS A 29 -2.29 -18.59 -12.76
C LYS A 29 -3.35 -17.78 -12.03
N PRO A 30 -4.57 -17.60 -12.55
CA PRO A 30 -5.61 -16.78 -11.93
C PRO A 30 -5.89 -17.11 -10.45
N LEU A 31 -5.87 -18.38 -10.07
CA LEU A 31 -6.04 -18.79 -8.67
C LEU A 31 -4.92 -18.29 -7.76
N VAL A 32 -3.67 -18.27 -8.25
CA VAL A 32 -2.53 -17.75 -7.48
C VAL A 32 -2.63 -16.24 -7.36
N GLN A 33 -3.02 -15.55 -8.44
CA GLN A 33 -3.26 -14.11 -8.43
C GLN A 33 -4.34 -13.73 -7.41
N LYS A 34 -5.50 -14.40 -7.43
CA LYS A 34 -6.56 -14.20 -6.44
C LYS A 34 -6.08 -14.40 -4.99
N MET A 35 -5.26 -15.43 -4.76
CA MET A 35 -4.69 -15.68 -3.43
C MET A 35 -3.77 -14.56 -3.00
N LEU A 36 -2.92 -14.05 -3.90
CA LEU A 36 -1.97 -12.98 -3.61
C LEU A 36 -2.68 -11.63 -3.37
N LEU A 37 -3.70 -11.29 -4.17
CA LEU A 37 -4.54 -10.11 -3.96
C LEU A 37 -5.29 -10.17 -2.64
N GLY A 38 -5.88 -11.33 -2.32
CA GLY A 38 -6.49 -11.54 -1.00
C GLY A 38 -5.48 -11.38 0.13
N PHE A 39 -4.29 -11.94 0.00
CA PHE A 39 -3.21 -11.83 0.98
C PHE A 39 -2.79 -10.36 1.18
N ALA A 40 -2.56 -9.62 0.10
CA ALA A 40 -2.24 -8.19 0.14
C ALA A 40 -3.34 -7.40 0.86
N SER A 41 -4.61 -7.62 0.51
CA SER A 41 -5.78 -7.01 1.17
C SER A 41 -5.79 -7.26 2.69
N GLY A 42 -5.48 -8.49 3.11
CA GLY A 42 -5.42 -8.86 4.53
C GLY A 42 -4.30 -8.14 5.27
N VAL A 43 -3.11 -8.05 4.68
CA VAL A 43 -1.96 -7.31 5.22
C VAL A 43 -2.31 -5.83 5.36
N MET A 44 -2.86 -5.21 4.29
CA MET A 44 -3.21 -3.79 4.27
C MET A 44 -4.27 -3.43 5.31
N ILE A 45 -5.34 -4.21 5.45
CA ILE A 45 -6.35 -3.98 6.49
C ILE A 45 -5.75 -4.10 7.90
N ALA A 46 -4.95 -5.13 8.15
CA ALA A 46 -4.27 -5.27 9.43
C ALA A 46 -3.32 -4.10 9.71
N ALA A 47 -2.53 -3.66 8.73
CA ALA A 47 -1.64 -2.51 8.83
C ALA A 47 -2.43 -1.22 9.12
N SER A 48 -3.52 -0.97 8.39
CA SER A 48 -4.36 0.21 8.56
C SER A 48 -4.92 0.32 9.98
N VAL A 49 -5.37 -0.80 10.56
CA VAL A 49 -5.93 -0.79 11.92
C VAL A 49 -4.83 -0.67 12.97
N TRP A 50 -3.87 -1.62 12.99
CA TRP A 50 -2.92 -1.73 14.11
C TRP A 50 -1.69 -0.85 13.98
N SER A 51 -1.27 -0.49 12.75
CA SER A 51 -0.09 0.35 12.55
C SER A 51 -0.39 1.81 12.37
N LEU A 52 -1.64 2.16 12.03
CA LEU A 52 -2.00 3.54 11.69
C LEU A 52 -3.16 4.07 12.57
N LEU A 53 -4.36 3.44 12.56
CA LEU A 53 -5.52 3.95 13.28
C LEU A 53 -5.36 3.90 14.81
N ILE A 54 -4.91 2.77 15.35
CA ILE A 54 -4.72 2.64 16.80
C ILE A 54 -3.66 3.63 17.30
N PRO A 55 -2.45 3.74 16.71
CA PRO A 55 -1.50 4.78 17.10
C PRO A 55 -2.02 6.21 16.95
N SER A 56 -2.84 6.50 15.93
CA SER A 56 -3.49 7.81 15.79
C SER A 56 -4.38 8.15 16.99
N MET A 57 -5.16 7.17 17.47
CA MET A 57 -6.02 7.35 18.65
C MET A 57 -5.20 7.44 19.94
N ASP A 58 -4.18 6.58 20.13
CA ASP A 58 -3.29 6.59 21.30
C ASP A 58 -2.59 7.95 21.43
N MET A 59 -2.07 8.51 20.35
CA MET A 59 -1.46 9.85 20.32
C MET A 59 -2.44 10.98 20.66
N SER A 60 -3.74 10.73 20.55
CA SER A 60 -4.82 11.69 20.80
C SER A 60 -5.50 11.50 22.17
N GLU A 61 -5.01 10.58 23.03
CA GLU A 61 -5.62 10.29 24.34
C GLU A 61 -5.80 11.52 25.24
N HIS A 62 -4.92 12.51 25.10
CA HIS A 62 -5.02 13.78 25.82
C HIS A 62 -6.32 14.56 25.55
N MET A 63 -7.03 14.25 24.46
CA MET A 63 -8.33 14.82 24.09
C MET A 63 -9.50 14.14 24.82
N GLY A 64 -9.26 13.11 25.63
CA GLY A 64 -10.29 12.39 26.39
C GLY A 64 -11.33 11.75 25.47
N LYS A 65 -12.63 12.08 25.67
CA LYS A 65 -13.74 11.52 24.85
C LYS A 65 -13.66 11.90 23.37
N LEU A 66 -12.88 12.88 23.00
CA LEU A 66 -12.71 13.36 21.62
C LEU A 66 -11.48 12.78 20.92
N ALA A 67 -10.76 11.84 21.53
CA ALA A 67 -9.56 11.21 21.00
C ALA A 67 -9.78 10.51 19.63
N PHE A 68 -11.02 10.13 19.34
CA PHE A 68 -11.36 9.51 18.04
C PHE A 68 -11.45 10.52 16.88
N ILE A 69 -11.56 11.83 17.15
CA ILE A 69 -11.77 12.85 16.10
C ILE A 69 -10.63 12.90 15.10
N PRO A 70 -9.34 12.98 15.50
CA PRO A 70 -8.25 12.95 14.53
C PRO A 70 -8.26 11.70 13.66
N ALA A 71 -8.55 10.54 14.27
CA ALA A 71 -8.66 9.27 13.55
C ALA A 71 -9.80 9.28 12.53
N ALA A 72 -11.00 9.71 12.93
CA ALA A 72 -12.17 9.74 12.05
C ALA A 72 -12.02 10.76 10.91
N VAL A 73 -11.52 11.97 11.21
CA VAL A 73 -11.34 13.02 10.21
C VAL A 73 -10.24 12.65 9.22
N GLY A 74 -9.07 12.23 9.72
CA GLY A 74 -7.96 11.84 8.83
C GLY A 74 -8.35 10.66 7.94
N PHE A 75 -8.99 9.62 8.50
CA PHE A 75 -9.47 8.46 7.74
C PHE A 75 -10.45 8.86 6.62
N GLY A 76 -11.45 9.70 6.94
CA GLY A 76 -12.39 10.20 5.94
C GLY A 76 -11.71 11.04 4.84
N LEU A 77 -10.74 11.86 5.21
CA LEU A 77 -9.95 12.65 4.25
C LEU A 77 -9.07 11.76 3.36
N GLY A 78 -8.52 10.67 3.88
CA GLY A 78 -7.74 9.69 3.10
C GLY A 78 -8.59 9.00 2.03
N ILE A 79 -9.79 8.53 2.40
CA ILE A 79 -10.76 7.98 1.45
C ILE A 79 -11.15 9.03 0.39
N LEU A 80 -11.50 10.24 0.82
CA LEU A 80 -11.91 11.31 -0.09
C LEU A 80 -10.79 11.71 -1.06
N PHE A 81 -9.55 11.71 -0.59
CA PHE A 81 -8.38 12.00 -1.41
C PHE A 81 -8.24 10.98 -2.56
N LEU A 82 -8.28 9.68 -2.27
CA LEU A 82 -8.17 8.66 -3.31
C LEU A 82 -9.39 8.67 -4.24
N LEU A 83 -10.60 8.79 -3.71
CA LEU A 83 -11.80 8.94 -4.52
C LEU A 83 -11.70 10.13 -5.51
N LEU A 84 -11.06 11.23 -5.07
CA LEU A 84 -10.81 12.37 -5.95
C LEU A 84 -9.74 12.07 -6.99
N MET A 85 -8.66 11.39 -6.60
CA MET A 85 -7.58 10.99 -7.52
C MET A 85 -8.09 10.06 -8.61
N ASP A 86 -8.91 9.06 -8.28
CA ASP A 86 -9.54 8.15 -9.23
C ASP A 86 -10.38 8.89 -10.28
N ARG A 87 -11.12 9.91 -9.87
CA ARG A 87 -11.92 10.72 -10.80
C ARG A 87 -11.09 11.65 -11.66
N LEU A 88 -9.92 12.07 -11.21
CA LEU A 88 -9.09 13.07 -11.90
C LEU A 88 -8.02 12.44 -12.78
N ILE A 89 -7.45 11.32 -12.38
CA ILE A 89 -6.33 10.68 -13.08
C ILE A 89 -6.86 9.56 -13.95
N PRO A 90 -6.57 9.57 -15.27
CA PRO A 90 -6.95 8.47 -16.15
C PRO A 90 -6.13 7.22 -15.81
N HIS A 91 -6.79 6.15 -15.42
CA HIS A 91 -6.17 4.88 -15.08
C HIS A 91 -7.04 3.70 -15.54
N LEU A 92 -6.49 2.49 -15.53
CA LEU A 92 -7.16 1.29 -15.98
C LEU A 92 -6.85 0.15 -14.99
N HIS A 93 -7.90 -0.50 -14.51
CA HIS A 93 -7.75 -1.70 -13.68
C HIS A 93 -7.49 -2.93 -14.54
N LEU A 94 -6.83 -3.94 -13.95
CA LEU A 94 -6.62 -5.23 -14.59
C LEU A 94 -7.97 -5.87 -14.93
N GLY A 95 -8.06 -6.46 -16.14
CA GLY A 95 -9.31 -7.09 -16.58
C GLY A 95 -10.33 -6.12 -17.20
N CYS A 96 -10.28 -4.82 -16.92
CA CYS A 96 -11.20 -3.84 -17.47
C CYS A 96 -10.82 -3.41 -18.89
N SER A 97 -11.84 -3.17 -19.72
CA SER A 97 -11.68 -2.67 -21.10
C SER A 97 -11.85 -1.15 -21.20
N GLU A 98 -12.55 -0.54 -20.26
CA GLU A 98 -12.84 0.90 -20.22
C GLU A 98 -12.01 1.58 -19.14
N PRO A 99 -11.28 2.67 -19.48
CA PRO A 99 -10.52 3.42 -18.51
C PRO A 99 -11.43 4.28 -17.62
N GLU A 100 -11.05 4.40 -16.35
CA GLU A 100 -11.65 5.31 -15.38
C GLU A 100 -10.96 6.68 -15.40
N GLY A 101 -11.59 7.67 -14.74
CA GLY A 101 -11.09 9.03 -14.67
C GLY A 101 -11.39 9.87 -15.91
N LYS A 102 -10.61 10.91 -16.15
CA LYS A 102 -10.80 11.79 -17.31
C LYS A 102 -10.45 11.09 -18.60
N LYS A 103 -11.31 11.22 -19.63
CA LYS A 103 -11.03 10.69 -20.96
C LYS A 103 -9.71 11.23 -21.49
N CYS A 104 -8.82 10.34 -21.88
CA CYS A 104 -7.51 10.68 -22.41
C CYS A 104 -7.12 9.70 -23.54
N SER A 105 -6.06 10.05 -24.28
CA SER A 105 -5.48 9.23 -25.35
C SER A 105 -4.27 8.40 -24.88
N LEU A 106 -4.13 8.15 -23.59
CA LEU A 106 -3.03 7.34 -23.05
C LEU A 106 -3.18 5.88 -23.48
N LYS A 107 -2.03 5.23 -23.66
CA LYS A 107 -2.00 3.79 -23.98
C LYS A 107 -2.44 2.99 -22.74
N LYS A 108 -3.11 1.84 -22.98
CA LYS A 108 -3.56 0.91 -21.95
C LYS A 108 -2.48 0.63 -20.89
N ASN A 109 -1.28 0.32 -21.33
CA ASN A 109 -0.14 0.01 -20.46
C ASN A 109 0.26 1.19 -19.53
N THR A 110 0.17 2.41 -20.03
CA THR A 110 0.46 3.61 -19.22
C THR A 110 -0.61 3.80 -18.16
N MET A 111 -1.87 3.55 -18.48
CA MET A 111 -2.97 3.67 -17.53
C MET A 111 -2.91 2.59 -16.45
N LEU A 112 -2.51 1.36 -16.79
CA LEU A 112 -2.27 0.30 -15.82
C LEU A 112 -1.15 0.67 -14.83
N VAL A 113 -0.01 1.17 -15.35
CA VAL A 113 1.10 1.63 -14.49
C VAL A 113 0.67 2.80 -13.60
N LEU A 114 -0.17 3.72 -14.12
CA LEU A 114 -0.70 4.82 -13.33
C LEU A 114 -1.61 4.34 -12.20
N ALA A 115 -2.48 3.36 -12.45
CA ALA A 115 -3.32 2.75 -11.43
C ALA A 115 -2.45 2.30 -10.24
N VAL A 116 -1.53 1.37 -10.44
CA VAL A 116 -0.66 0.85 -9.36
C VAL A 116 0.21 1.96 -8.75
N THR A 117 0.66 2.95 -9.53
CA THR A 117 1.40 4.09 -8.97
C THR A 117 0.56 4.89 -7.98
N LEU A 118 -0.74 5.07 -8.26
CA LEU A 118 -1.66 5.76 -7.34
C LEU A 118 -1.83 5.00 -6.01
N HIS A 119 -1.86 3.66 -6.07
CA HIS A 119 -1.96 2.81 -4.87
C HIS A 119 -0.71 2.88 -4.01
N ASN A 120 0.45 2.94 -4.62
CA ASN A 120 1.74 2.99 -3.93
C ASN A 120 1.98 4.33 -3.21
N ILE A 121 1.26 5.41 -3.55
CA ILE A 121 1.36 6.70 -2.84
C ILE A 121 0.93 6.57 -1.37
N PRO A 122 -0.27 6.07 -1.02
CA PRO A 122 -0.69 5.86 0.36
C PRO A 122 0.25 4.93 1.15
N GLU A 123 0.82 3.93 0.50
CA GLU A 123 1.74 2.99 1.13
C GLU A 123 3.05 3.67 1.53
N GLY A 124 3.63 4.44 0.62
CA GLY A 124 4.79 5.28 0.91
C GLY A 124 4.50 6.28 2.03
N MET A 125 3.34 6.94 2.00
CA MET A 125 2.90 7.85 3.06
C MET A 125 2.75 7.11 4.40
N ALA A 126 2.15 5.92 4.44
CA ALA A 126 1.99 5.12 5.65
C ALA A 126 3.34 4.80 6.31
N VAL A 127 4.32 4.34 5.51
CA VAL A 127 5.69 4.12 5.99
C VAL A 127 6.30 5.42 6.51
N GLY A 128 6.18 6.50 5.75
CA GLY A 128 6.71 7.82 6.11
C GLY A 128 6.16 8.33 7.44
N VAL A 129 4.84 8.25 7.65
CA VAL A 129 4.18 8.72 8.88
C VAL A 129 4.62 7.88 10.08
N VAL A 130 4.71 6.54 9.94
CA VAL A 130 5.14 5.67 11.04
C VAL A 130 6.61 5.92 11.41
N PHE A 131 7.50 6.11 10.44
CA PHE A 131 8.89 6.48 10.74
C PHE A 131 9.00 7.90 11.32
N ALA A 132 8.18 8.85 10.87
CA ALA A 132 8.09 10.18 11.47
C ALA A 132 7.61 10.11 12.92
N GLY A 133 6.59 9.30 13.20
CA GLY A 133 6.12 9.02 14.56
C GLY A 133 7.21 8.41 15.44
N MET A 134 7.94 7.41 14.94
CA MET A 134 9.07 6.81 15.66
C MET A 134 10.16 7.85 16.01
N LEU A 135 10.38 8.83 15.16
CA LEU A 135 11.35 9.91 15.39
C LEU A 135 10.82 11.00 16.33
N ALA A 136 9.51 11.09 16.53
CA ALA A 136 8.88 12.04 17.43
C ALA A 136 9.09 11.61 18.90
N LYS A 137 9.50 12.56 19.75
CA LYS A 137 9.85 12.28 21.17
C LYS A 137 8.66 11.81 22.04
N ASN A 138 7.43 11.97 21.56
CA ASN A 138 6.19 11.72 22.32
C ASN A 138 5.30 10.66 21.64
N SER A 139 5.88 9.68 20.93
CA SER A 139 5.10 8.61 20.33
C SER A 139 5.59 7.24 20.80
N ASP A 140 4.64 6.33 21.01
CA ASP A 140 4.91 4.93 21.40
C ASP A 140 5.21 4.02 20.19
N ILE A 141 5.53 4.62 19.03
CA ILE A 141 5.86 3.87 17.82
C ILE A 141 7.30 3.37 17.93
N SER A 142 7.44 2.06 18.14
CA SER A 142 8.76 1.42 18.22
C SER A 142 9.41 1.28 16.84
N MET A 143 10.75 1.24 16.81
CA MET A 143 11.52 0.94 15.60
C MET A 143 11.09 -0.40 14.97
N MET A 144 10.89 -1.43 15.79
CA MET A 144 10.45 -2.74 15.32
C MET A 144 9.06 -2.68 14.68
N GLY A 145 8.14 -1.89 15.25
CA GLY A 145 6.81 -1.67 14.67
C GLY A 145 6.87 -0.97 13.31
N ALA A 146 7.76 0.02 13.16
CA ALA A 146 7.97 0.70 11.88
C ALA A 146 8.54 -0.25 10.81
N PHE A 147 9.54 -1.07 11.15
CA PHE A 147 10.08 -2.07 10.23
C PHE A 147 9.08 -3.19 9.93
N ALA A 148 8.27 -3.63 10.90
CA ALA A 148 7.22 -4.63 10.66
C ALA A 148 6.19 -4.13 9.63
N LEU A 149 5.81 -2.85 9.68
CA LEU A 149 4.97 -2.23 8.65
C LEU A 149 5.67 -2.25 7.28
N SER A 150 6.92 -1.78 7.20
CA SER A 150 7.66 -1.73 5.93
C SER A 150 7.82 -3.11 5.30
N ILE A 151 8.12 -4.14 6.10
CA ILE A 151 8.22 -5.53 5.62
C ILE A 151 6.85 -6.05 5.18
N GLY A 152 5.79 -5.77 5.94
CA GLY A 152 4.43 -6.14 5.57
C GLY A 152 4.03 -5.55 4.20
N ILE A 153 4.29 -4.26 4.00
CA ILE A 153 4.06 -3.59 2.71
C ILE A 153 4.95 -4.18 1.62
N ALA A 154 6.23 -4.46 1.87
CA ALA A 154 7.10 -5.08 0.86
C ALA A 154 6.60 -6.45 0.39
N ILE A 155 6.04 -7.26 1.31
CA ILE A 155 5.51 -8.58 0.97
C ILE A 155 4.26 -8.45 0.07
N GLN A 156 3.39 -7.47 0.32
CA GLN A 156 2.22 -7.24 -0.54
C GLN A 156 2.58 -6.60 -1.88
N ASN A 157 3.59 -5.74 -1.92
CA ASN A 157 4.06 -5.06 -3.13
C ASN A 157 4.77 -6.02 -4.10
N PHE A 158 5.24 -7.16 -3.63
CA PHE A 158 5.83 -8.17 -4.51
C PHE A 158 4.84 -8.64 -5.60
N PRO A 159 3.61 -9.09 -5.29
CA PRO A 159 2.59 -9.34 -6.32
C PRO A 159 2.30 -8.14 -7.22
N GLU A 160 2.27 -6.93 -6.70
CA GLU A 160 1.94 -5.72 -7.46
C GLU A 160 2.97 -5.42 -8.55
N GLY A 161 4.26 -5.54 -8.25
CA GLY A 161 5.32 -5.41 -9.24
C GLY A 161 5.22 -6.43 -10.37
N ASP A 162 4.81 -7.65 -10.04
CA ASP A 162 4.61 -8.75 -10.99
C ASP A 162 3.36 -8.53 -11.88
N ILE A 163 2.26 -8.07 -11.28
CA ILE A 163 0.99 -7.72 -11.96
C ILE A 163 1.20 -6.67 -13.08
N ILE A 164 2.18 -5.79 -12.95
CA ILE A 164 2.54 -4.85 -14.03
C ILE A 164 3.48 -5.50 -15.04
N SER A 165 4.53 -6.14 -14.57
CA SER A 165 5.64 -6.53 -15.43
C SER A 165 5.31 -7.70 -16.37
N LEU A 166 4.55 -8.70 -15.92
CA LEU A 166 4.20 -9.85 -16.73
C LEU A 166 3.20 -9.53 -17.86
N PRO A 167 2.08 -8.82 -17.63
CA PRO A 167 1.19 -8.41 -18.70
C PRO A 167 1.89 -7.53 -19.74
N LEU A 168 2.73 -6.57 -19.31
CA LEU A 168 3.49 -5.74 -20.23
C LEU A 168 4.40 -6.57 -21.14
N LYS A 169 5.01 -7.63 -20.62
CA LYS A 169 5.82 -8.55 -21.40
C LYS A 169 4.94 -9.36 -22.37
N SER A 170 3.78 -9.86 -21.94
CA SER A 170 2.87 -10.64 -22.79
C SER A 170 2.33 -9.83 -23.96
N GLU A 171 2.19 -8.51 -23.81
CA GLU A 171 1.84 -7.56 -24.87
C GLU A 171 3.00 -7.21 -25.81
N GLY A 172 4.13 -7.91 -25.73
CA GLY A 172 5.28 -7.76 -26.65
C GLY A 172 6.35 -6.77 -26.23
N ASN A 173 6.29 -6.21 -25.03
CA ASN A 173 7.39 -5.39 -24.50
C ASN A 173 8.62 -6.26 -24.20
N SER A 174 9.81 -5.67 -24.31
CA SER A 174 11.03 -6.34 -23.84
C SER A 174 11.01 -6.55 -22.33
N ARG A 175 11.65 -7.62 -21.85
CA ARG A 175 11.73 -7.92 -20.41
C ARG A 175 12.27 -6.73 -19.59
N LEU A 176 13.30 -6.07 -20.11
CA LEU A 176 13.92 -4.93 -19.44
C LEU A 176 12.96 -3.73 -19.33
N ARG A 177 12.15 -3.48 -20.39
CA ARG A 177 11.14 -2.41 -20.37
C ARG A 177 10.02 -2.74 -19.41
N ALA A 178 9.52 -3.97 -19.42
CA ALA A 178 8.47 -4.43 -18.50
C ALA A 178 8.93 -4.35 -17.04
N PHE A 179 10.14 -4.83 -16.73
CA PHE A 179 10.79 -4.66 -15.43
C PHE A 179 10.91 -3.20 -15.02
N GLY A 180 11.40 -2.35 -15.92
CA GLY A 180 11.57 -0.92 -15.65
C GLY A 180 10.26 -0.21 -15.32
N MET A 181 9.16 -0.53 -16.03
CA MET A 181 7.85 0.05 -15.77
C MET A 181 7.27 -0.44 -14.45
N GLY A 182 7.38 -1.75 -14.13
CA GLY A 182 6.96 -2.29 -12.84
C GLY A 182 7.76 -1.71 -11.67
N THR A 183 9.07 -1.52 -11.81
CA THR A 183 9.89 -0.87 -10.79
C THR A 183 9.54 0.61 -10.63
N LEU A 184 9.29 1.33 -11.72
CA LEU A 184 8.95 2.76 -11.68
C LEU A 184 7.61 3.03 -10.99
N SER A 185 6.64 2.11 -11.05
CA SER A 185 5.38 2.29 -10.31
C SER A 185 5.59 2.37 -8.80
N GLY A 186 6.60 1.68 -8.27
CA GLY A 186 6.95 1.72 -6.84
C GLY A 186 7.82 2.91 -6.42
N ILE A 187 8.37 3.70 -7.35
CA ILE A 187 9.29 4.80 -6.99
C ILE A 187 8.62 5.89 -6.13
N VAL A 188 7.30 5.99 -6.21
CA VAL A 188 6.51 6.93 -5.41
C VAL A 188 6.47 6.56 -3.93
N GLU A 189 6.75 5.32 -3.56
CA GLU A 189 6.79 4.86 -2.17
C GLU A 189 7.89 5.55 -1.36
N PRO A 190 9.19 5.46 -1.74
CA PRO A 190 10.24 6.16 -1.02
C PRO A 190 10.09 7.68 -1.11
N ILE A 191 9.56 8.21 -2.23
CA ILE A 191 9.28 9.65 -2.38
C ILE A 191 8.18 10.07 -1.41
N GLY A 192 7.04 9.36 -1.40
CA GLY A 192 5.92 9.61 -0.49
C GLY A 192 6.34 9.52 0.97
N ALA A 193 7.12 8.50 1.34
CA ALA A 193 7.66 8.35 2.68
C ALA A 193 8.55 9.54 3.08
N LEU A 194 9.47 9.95 2.21
CA LEU A 194 10.38 11.08 2.48
C LEU A 194 9.60 12.39 2.63
N VAL A 195 8.67 12.68 1.72
CA VAL A 195 7.82 13.88 1.78
C VAL A 195 7.03 13.90 3.09
N THR A 196 6.45 12.77 3.47
CA THR A 196 5.65 12.67 4.70
C THR A 196 6.51 12.86 5.96
N ILE A 197 7.73 12.31 6.01
CA ILE A 197 8.67 12.55 7.12
C ILE A 197 9.03 14.03 7.22
N LEU A 198 9.32 14.68 6.10
CA LEU A 198 9.66 16.10 6.07
C LEU A 198 8.49 16.97 6.56
N LEU A 199 7.27 16.65 6.13
CA LEU A 199 6.08 17.37 6.57
C LEU A 199 5.80 17.13 8.06
N ALA A 200 5.88 15.89 8.54
CA ALA A 200 5.61 15.55 9.94
C ALA A 200 6.63 16.15 10.92
N SER A 201 7.88 16.38 10.51
CA SER A 201 8.90 17.02 11.36
C SER A 201 8.56 18.48 11.69
N TYR A 202 7.81 19.16 10.83
CA TYR A 202 7.35 20.55 11.04
C TYR A 202 5.99 20.62 11.75
N ILE A 203 5.17 19.55 11.74
CA ILE A 203 3.77 19.60 12.16
C ILE A 203 3.44 18.41 13.08
N THR A 204 4.12 18.28 14.20
CA THR A 204 3.87 17.22 15.20
C THR A 204 2.39 17.10 15.63
N PRO A 205 1.58 18.19 15.79
CA PRO A 205 0.16 18.08 16.15
C PRO A 205 -0.72 17.41 15.08
N VAL A 206 -0.25 17.33 13.83
CA VAL A 206 -1.01 16.78 12.70
C VAL A 206 -0.70 15.30 12.46
N LEU A 207 0.29 14.75 13.17
CA LEU A 207 0.71 13.36 13.02
C LEU A 207 -0.44 12.34 13.18
N PRO A 208 -1.36 12.45 14.17
CA PRO A 208 -2.51 11.56 14.27
C PRO A 208 -3.41 11.60 13.02
N TYR A 209 -3.63 12.79 12.46
CA TYR A 209 -4.41 12.95 11.23
C TYR A 209 -3.72 12.32 10.02
N LEU A 210 -2.39 12.42 9.92
CA LEU A 210 -1.62 11.82 8.81
C LEU A 210 -1.61 10.30 8.90
N LEU A 211 -1.49 9.71 10.10
CA LEU A 211 -1.58 8.27 10.33
C LEU A 211 -2.94 7.75 9.85
N SER A 212 -4.02 8.36 10.30
CA SER A 212 -5.36 7.93 9.93
C SER A 212 -5.70 8.26 8.47
N PHE A 213 -5.16 9.32 7.90
CA PHE A 213 -5.26 9.61 6.47
C PHE A 213 -4.67 8.48 5.62
N ALA A 214 -3.44 8.05 5.94
CA ALA A 214 -2.82 6.92 5.25
C ALA A 214 -3.64 5.63 5.41
N ALA A 215 -4.19 5.38 6.63
CA ALA A 215 -5.08 4.25 6.85
C ALA A 215 -6.34 4.30 5.98
N GLY A 216 -7.00 5.46 5.88
CA GLY A 216 -8.19 5.64 5.05
C GLY A 216 -7.90 5.43 3.57
N ALA A 217 -6.79 5.97 3.08
CA ALA A 217 -6.35 5.78 1.71
C ALA A 217 -6.03 4.31 1.40
N MET A 218 -5.33 3.59 2.29
CA MET A 218 -5.06 2.15 2.13
C MET A 218 -6.34 1.32 2.14
N VAL A 219 -7.30 1.63 3.03
CA VAL A 219 -8.59 0.92 3.05
C VAL A 219 -9.39 1.18 1.78
N TYR A 220 -9.33 2.38 1.22
CA TYR A 220 -9.94 2.69 -0.08
C TYR A 220 -9.42 1.76 -1.17
N VAL A 221 -8.10 1.64 -1.32
CA VAL A 221 -7.48 0.73 -2.30
C VAL A 221 -7.95 -0.72 -2.12
N VAL A 222 -8.01 -1.20 -0.87
CA VAL A 222 -8.46 -2.58 -0.60
C VAL A 222 -9.90 -2.80 -1.05
N VAL A 223 -10.79 -1.86 -0.76
CA VAL A 223 -12.23 -2.01 -1.03
C VAL A 223 -12.58 -1.77 -2.49
N GLU A 224 -11.96 -0.76 -3.10
CA GLU A 224 -12.29 -0.35 -4.48
C GLU A 224 -11.58 -1.22 -5.53
N GLU A 225 -10.43 -1.79 -5.20
CA GLU A 225 -9.59 -2.45 -6.19
C GLU A 225 -9.22 -3.88 -5.84
N LEU A 226 -8.50 -4.12 -4.73
CA LEU A 226 -7.93 -5.43 -4.45
C LEU A 226 -9.01 -6.50 -4.20
N ILE A 227 -10.08 -6.18 -3.47
CA ILE A 227 -11.17 -7.12 -3.20
C ILE A 227 -12.00 -7.40 -4.47
N PRO A 228 -12.44 -6.41 -5.25
CA PRO A 228 -13.10 -6.64 -6.53
C PRO A 228 -12.27 -7.49 -7.48
N GLU A 229 -10.99 -7.16 -7.69
CA GLU A 229 -10.09 -7.91 -8.58
C GLU A 229 -9.88 -9.35 -8.09
N ALA A 230 -9.68 -9.57 -6.79
CA ALA A 230 -9.56 -10.89 -6.20
C ALA A 230 -10.84 -11.75 -6.35
N SER A 231 -11.99 -11.10 -6.53
CA SER A 231 -13.30 -11.74 -6.67
C SER A 231 -13.73 -11.93 -8.12
N GLU A 232 -12.98 -11.41 -9.10
CA GLU A 232 -13.33 -11.47 -10.52
C GLU A 232 -13.39 -12.91 -11.07
N GLY A 233 -14.30 -13.19 -12.01
CA GLY A 233 -14.46 -14.50 -12.68
C GLY A 233 -15.09 -15.57 -11.79
N ASP A 234 -14.69 -16.84 -11.96
CA ASP A 234 -15.30 -17.97 -11.23
C ASP A 234 -15.14 -17.87 -9.72
N HIS A 235 -16.21 -18.20 -8.99
CA HIS A 235 -16.22 -18.18 -7.54
C HIS A 235 -15.15 -19.09 -6.94
N SER A 236 -14.35 -18.55 -6.02
CA SER A 236 -13.32 -19.28 -5.31
C SER A 236 -13.08 -18.68 -3.92
N ASN A 237 -12.95 -19.53 -2.91
CA ASN A 237 -12.62 -19.12 -1.55
C ASN A 237 -11.13 -18.78 -1.36
N ILE A 238 -10.30 -18.92 -2.41
CA ILE A 238 -8.84 -18.80 -2.30
C ILE A 238 -8.41 -17.38 -1.89
N ALA A 239 -9.11 -16.35 -2.39
CA ALA A 239 -8.88 -14.96 -2.01
C ALA A 239 -9.17 -14.73 -0.52
N THR A 240 -10.28 -15.29 -0.01
CA THR A 240 -10.65 -15.21 1.42
C THR A 240 -9.61 -15.91 2.30
N ILE A 241 -9.10 -17.05 1.87
CA ILE A 241 -8.02 -17.75 2.58
C ILE A 241 -6.75 -16.91 2.57
N GLY A 242 -6.37 -16.35 1.40
CA GLY A 242 -5.26 -15.42 1.27
C GLY A 242 -5.39 -14.25 2.24
N PHE A 243 -6.57 -13.59 2.25
CA PHE A 243 -6.88 -12.49 3.16
C PHE A 243 -6.66 -12.88 4.64
N ALA A 244 -7.23 -14.00 5.06
CA ALA A 244 -7.08 -14.46 6.44
C ALA A 244 -5.62 -14.72 6.82
N VAL A 245 -4.84 -15.31 5.92
CA VAL A 245 -3.40 -15.56 6.12
C VAL A 245 -2.62 -14.24 6.22
N GLY A 246 -2.82 -13.32 5.28
CA GLY A 246 -2.15 -12.01 5.27
C GLY A 246 -2.46 -11.20 6.53
N PHE A 247 -3.73 -11.14 6.91
CA PHE A 247 -4.19 -10.47 8.11
C PHE A 247 -3.55 -11.03 9.39
N VAL A 248 -3.52 -12.36 9.53
CA VAL A 248 -2.94 -13.02 10.71
C VAL A 248 -1.43 -12.83 10.77
N ILE A 249 -0.72 -12.96 9.64
CA ILE A 249 0.74 -12.77 9.57
C ILE A 249 1.10 -11.34 10.00
N MET A 250 0.43 -10.35 9.47
CA MET A 250 0.69 -8.94 9.82
C MET A 250 0.39 -8.66 11.28
N LYS A 251 -0.71 -9.19 11.82
CA LYS A 251 -1.08 -9.04 13.24
C LYS A 251 -0.08 -9.71 14.17
N ILE A 252 0.34 -10.96 13.89
CA ILE A 252 1.30 -11.70 14.70
C ILE A 252 2.67 -11.03 14.65
N GLY A 253 3.14 -10.65 13.47
CA GLY A 253 4.41 -9.94 13.31
C GLY A 253 4.48 -8.70 14.21
N ARG A 254 3.39 -7.93 14.28
CA ARG A 254 3.32 -6.76 15.16
C ARG A 254 3.22 -7.12 16.64
N ALA A 255 2.44 -8.13 17.03
CA ALA A 255 2.34 -8.55 18.43
C ALA A 255 3.70 -8.99 18.97
N SER A 256 4.45 -9.80 18.22
CA SER A 256 5.80 -10.23 18.57
C SER A 256 6.81 -9.07 18.70
N CYS A 257 6.55 -7.95 18.02
CA CYS A 257 7.36 -6.74 18.13
C CYS A 257 7.00 -5.89 19.36
N ARG A 258 5.77 -5.97 19.87
CA ARG A 258 5.31 -5.20 21.05
C ARG A 258 5.71 -5.84 22.38
N GLU A 259 5.85 -7.16 22.45
CA GLU A 259 6.20 -7.88 23.69
C GLU A 259 7.71 -7.85 24.05
N ARG A 260 8.55 -7.24 23.21
CA ARG A 260 10.01 -7.17 23.44
C ARG A 260 10.51 -5.79 23.89
N VAL A 261 9.62 -4.94 24.39
CA VAL A 261 10.00 -3.62 24.96
C VAL A 261 9.73 -3.59 26.46
#